data_980bae09bd825435a64ebec96882b0aa
#
_entry.id   980bae09bd825435a64ebec96882b0aa
#
_cell.length_a   1.000
_cell.length_b   1.000
_cell.length_c   1.000
_cell.angle_alpha   90.00
_cell.angle_beta   90.00
_cell.angle_gamma   90.00
#
_symmetry.space_group_name_H-M   'P 1'
#
loop_
_entity.id
_entity.type
_entity.pdbx_description
1 polymer ?
#
loop_
_entity_poly.entity_id
_entity_poly.type
_entity_poly.pdbx_seq_one_letter_code
_entity_poly.pdbx_strand_id
1 'polypeptide(L)'
;VVIALVAALVLIYVAVVTLYGLNERFATIEGCTQEPPADAVLLSIAPESVDAAQDRLSTTLTVLSFGPVGSPDSSLLTDPLTIVVSDNDGPRSFTIEQDEIPSPQSLRLITDGFIERWPFDSHSVDFAVVSIQTVDGERTVIPTRLCGSAHVPGWVFSSEEVAGTEEVVVDGQPVTQLRVTATRSIATVAFGIVILALMAVLPVLGLTVAIVAYRGIRKVEATLMSWMAAMLFATIPLRTFLPGSPPIGSWVDYLVVLWVVAGLVLGLVVYVLAWLRWGTRGERAAPDGSLATVRPVAGSAPPAGSAPAAD
;
A
#
# COMPACT_ATOMS: atom_id res chain seq x y z
N VAL A 1 5.93 17.52 -27.55
CA VAL A 1 5.31 17.38 -26.22
C VAL A 1 4.80 15.95 -26.03
N VAL A 2 3.93 15.41 -26.90
CA VAL A 2 3.36 14.05 -26.74
C VAL A 2 4.44 12.97 -26.68
N ILE A 3 5.41 13.01 -27.58
CA ILE A 3 6.53 12.05 -27.62
C ILE A 3 7.34 12.12 -26.31
N ALA A 4 7.59 13.32 -25.78
CA ALA A 4 8.31 13.49 -24.51
C ALA A 4 7.52 12.94 -23.32
N LEU A 5 6.18 13.11 -23.30
CA LEU A 5 5.31 12.53 -22.28
C LEU A 5 5.29 11.01 -22.33
N VAL A 6 5.19 10.42 -23.53
CA VAL A 6 5.24 8.96 -23.72
C VAL A 6 6.61 8.42 -23.29
N ALA A 7 7.70 9.08 -23.68
CA ALA A 7 9.04 8.67 -23.28
C ALA A 7 9.22 8.73 -21.76
N ALA A 8 8.73 9.79 -21.10
CA ALA A 8 8.76 9.90 -19.64
C ALA A 8 7.96 8.77 -18.97
N LEU A 9 6.78 8.44 -19.48
CA LEU A 9 5.96 7.34 -18.95
C LEU A 9 6.66 5.98 -19.09
N VAL A 10 7.29 5.73 -20.25
CA VAL A 10 8.07 4.50 -20.47
C VAL A 10 9.27 4.43 -19.54
N LEU A 11 9.97 5.54 -19.33
CA LEU A 11 11.10 5.60 -18.38
C LEU A 11 10.66 5.33 -16.93
N ILE A 12 9.55 5.91 -16.50
CA ILE A 12 8.96 5.66 -15.17
C ILE A 12 8.59 4.18 -15.05
N TYR A 13 7.94 3.61 -16.06
CA TYR A 13 7.58 2.20 -16.08
C TYR A 13 8.82 1.30 -15.94
N VAL A 14 9.83 1.52 -16.77
CA VAL A 14 11.08 0.74 -16.72
C VAL A 14 11.76 0.90 -15.36
N ALA A 15 11.82 2.10 -14.81
CA ALA A 15 12.41 2.35 -13.50
C ALA A 15 11.68 1.59 -12.38
N VAL A 16 10.33 1.62 -12.36
CA VAL A 16 9.53 0.91 -11.34
C VAL A 16 9.71 -0.60 -11.46
N VAL A 17 9.67 -1.15 -12.69
CA VAL A 17 9.86 -2.59 -12.91
C VAL A 17 11.27 -3.03 -12.52
N THR A 18 12.28 -2.24 -12.84
CA THR A 18 13.66 -2.54 -12.46
C THR A 18 13.85 -2.50 -10.94
N LEU A 19 13.29 -1.48 -10.27
CA LEU A 19 13.33 -1.38 -8.81
C LEU A 19 12.62 -2.56 -8.15
N TYR A 20 11.49 -3.01 -8.72
CA TYR A 20 10.79 -4.19 -8.23
C TYR A 20 11.67 -5.44 -8.31
N GLY A 21 12.28 -5.71 -9.46
CA GLY A 21 13.16 -6.88 -9.64
C GLY A 21 14.45 -6.85 -8.79
N LEU A 22 14.95 -5.65 -8.46
CA LEU A 22 16.10 -5.51 -7.56
C LEU A 22 15.75 -5.71 -6.08
N ASN A 23 14.46 -5.60 -5.73
CA ASN A 23 14.00 -5.65 -4.34
C ASN A 23 13.68 -7.06 -3.83
N GLU A 24 13.78 -8.10 -4.69
CA GLU A 24 13.58 -9.50 -4.30
C GLU A 24 14.72 -10.10 -3.46
N ARG A 25 15.60 -9.27 -2.91
CA ARG A 25 16.65 -9.74 -2.01
C ARG A 25 16.03 -10.04 -0.66
N PHE A 26 16.01 -11.34 -0.32
CA PHE A 26 15.62 -11.81 1.00
C PHE A 26 16.55 -11.22 2.06
N ALA A 27 15.98 -10.57 3.08
CA ALA A 27 16.74 -10.26 4.27
C ALA A 27 16.91 -11.57 5.06
N THR A 28 18.12 -12.08 5.11
CA THR A 28 18.46 -13.22 5.97
C THR A 28 19.04 -12.68 7.27
N ILE A 29 18.45 -13.08 8.39
CA ILE A 29 19.12 -13.00 9.68
C ILE A 29 20.22 -14.05 9.63
N GLU A 30 21.47 -13.67 9.89
CA GLU A 30 22.62 -14.58 9.78
C GLU A 30 22.40 -15.85 10.60
N GLY A 31 22.76 -16.99 10.04
CA GLY A 31 22.89 -18.24 10.79
C GLY A 31 21.96 -19.41 10.41
N CYS A 32 20.84 -19.20 9.68
CA CYS A 32 19.95 -20.33 9.30
C CYS A 32 20.57 -21.29 8.26
N THR A 33 21.65 -20.91 7.61
CA THR A 33 22.35 -21.73 6.62
C THR A 33 23.53 -22.51 7.19
N GLN A 34 23.87 -22.33 8.47
CA GLN A 34 24.96 -23.02 9.16
C GLN A 34 24.47 -24.31 9.80
N GLU A 35 25.41 -25.23 10.03
CA GLU A 35 25.14 -26.45 10.76
C GLU A 35 24.57 -26.08 12.16
N PRO A 36 23.51 -26.76 12.64
CA PRO A 36 22.91 -26.43 13.93
C PRO A 36 23.95 -26.41 15.04
N PRO A 37 23.97 -25.38 15.90
CA PRO A 37 24.91 -25.32 16.99
C PRO A 37 24.66 -26.45 18.00
N ALA A 38 25.72 -27.15 18.39
CA ALA A 38 25.61 -28.23 19.36
C ALA A 38 25.46 -27.72 20.81
N ASP A 39 25.78 -26.45 21.05
CA ASP A 39 25.80 -25.77 22.36
C ASP A 39 24.58 -24.92 22.67
N ALA A 40 23.63 -24.78 21.70
CA ALA A 40 22.49 -23.90 21.87
C ALA A 40 21.24 -24.47 21.17
N VAL A 41 20.06 -24.07 21.65
CA VAL A 41 18.79 -24.26 20.95
C VAL A 41 18.73 -23.28 19.77
N LEU A 42 18.45 -23.78 18.57
CA LEU A 42 18.33 -22.98 17.38
C LEU A 42 16.85 -22.76 17.04
N LEU A 43 16.44 -21.50 17.05
CA LEU A 43 15.07 -21.08 16.70
C LEU A 43 15.07 -20.27 15.42
N SER A 44 14.10 -20.52 14.56
CA SER A 44 13.85 -19.72 13.37
C SER A 44 12.69 -18.77 13.61
N ILE A 45 12.88 -17.50 13.25
CA ILE A 45 11.85 -16.47 13.23
C ILE A 45 11.56 -16.12 11.79
N ALA A 46 10.28 -16.28 11.40
CA ALA A 46 9.80 -15.97 10.07
C ALA A 46 8.67 -14.92 10.14
N PRO A 47 8.95 -13.62 9.88
CA PRO A 47 7.92 -12.61 9.70
C PRO A 47 6.97 -12.99 8.56
N GLU A 48 5.66 -12.90 8.81
CA GLU A 48 4.60 -13.26 7.86
C GLU A 48 3.87 -12.02 7.33
N SER A 49 3.60 -11.05 8.22
CA SER A 49 2.92 -9.82 7.85
C SER A 49 3.22 -8.67 8.79
N VAL A 50 3.21 -7.45 8.25
CA VAL A 50 3.30 -6.21 9.02
C VAL A 50 1.97 -5.47 8.88
N ASP A 51 1.27 -5.29 9.98
CA ASP A 51 0.10 -4.42 10.07
C ASP A 51 0.52 -3.11 10.73
N ALA A 52 0.98 -2.17 9.90
CA ALA A 52 1.45 -0.88 10.35
C ALA A 52 0.34 -0.01 10.96
N ALA A 53 -0.94 -0.27 10.62
CA ALA A 53 -2.08 0.50 11.15
C ALA A 53 -2.46 0.06 12.57
N GLN A 54 -2.08 -1.15 12.96
CA GLN A 54 -2.34 -1.71 14.29
C GLN A 54 -1.05 -1.89 15.11
N ASP A 55 0.10 -1.42 14.59
CA ASP A 55 1.43 -1.57 15.19
C ASP A 55 1.73 -3.04 15.54
N ARG A 56 1.53 -3.95 14.56
CA ARG A 56 1.70 -5.39 14.77
C ARG A 56 2.57 -6.04 13.70
N LEU A 57 3.47 -6.87 14.18
CA LEU A 57 4.25 -7.80 13.38
C LEU A 57 3.79 -9.23 13.70
N SER A 58 3.18 -9.89 12.74
CA SER A 58 2.91 -11.33 12.85
C SER A 58 4.12 -12.11 12.40
N THR A 59 4.56 -13.06 13.21
CA THR A 59 5.73 -13.89 12.94
C THR A 59 5.48 -15.31 13.41
N THR A 60 6.13 -16.27 12.78
CA THR A 60 6.12 -17.66 13.19
C THR A 60 7.47 -18.03 13.75
N LEU A 61 7.48 -18.60 14.95
CA LEU A 61 8.65 -19.15 15.63
C LEU A 61 8.65 -20.66 15.46
N THR A 62 9.77 -21.21 15.00
CA THR A 62 9.95 -22.66 14.77
C THR A 62 11.25 -23.11 15.39
N VAL A 63 11.22 -24.23 16.11
CA VAL A 63 12.43 -24.88 16.64
C VAL A 63 13.08 -25.67 15.50
N LEU A 64 14.31 -25.32 15.16
CA LEU A 64 15.10 -26.03 14.15
C LEU A 64 16.01 -27.09 14.75
N SER A 65 16.54 -26.83 15.94
CA SER A 65 17.40 -27.78 16.66
C SER A 65 17.29 -27.55 18.17
N PHE A 66 17.26 -28.60 18.92
CA PHE A 66 17.28 -28.56 20.38
C PHE A 66 18.69 -28.44 20.97
N GLY A 67 19.74 -28.57 20.13
CA GLY A 67 21.12 -28.49 20.59
C GLY A 67 21.44 -29.45 21.72
N PRO A 68 21.93 -28.95 22.89
CA PRO A 68 22.39 -29.81 23.97
C PRO A 68 21.27 -30.56 24.72
N VAL A 69 19.99 -30.15 24.53
CA VAL A 69 18.83 -30.75 25.24
C VAL A 69 18.05 -31.75 24.38
N GLY A 70 18.48 -31.91 23.14
CA GLY A 70 17.94 -32.92 22.24
C GLY A 70 18.59 -34.28 22.44
N SER A 71 17.84 -35.36 22.23
CA SER A 71 18.38 -36.70 22.20
C SER A 71 19.33 -36.87 21.00
N PRO A 72 20.54 -37.42 21.18
CA PRO A 72 21.46 -37.65 20.05
C PRO A 72 20.90 -38.57 18.97
N ASP A 73 20.01 -39.49 19.34
CA ASP A 73 19.52 -40.55 18.46
C ASP A 73 18.19 -40.21 17.77
N SER A 74 17.38 -39.28 18.31
CA SER A 74 16.01 -39.05 17.86
C SER A 74 15.67 -37.62 17.49
N SER A 75 16.52 -36.65 17.72
CA SER A 75 16.23 -35.21 17.55
C SER A 75 14.97 -34.76 18.31
N LEU A 76 14.58 -35.50 19.37
CA LEU A 76 13.48 -35.21 20.28
C LEU A 76 14.02 -34.73 21.60
N LEU A 77 13.19 -34.10 22.44
CA LEU A 77 13.58 -33.66 23.79
C LEU A 77 13.67 -34.83 24.76
N THR A 78 14.68 -34.79 25.65
CA THR A 78 14.77 -35.70 26.78
C THR A 78 13.94 -35.24 27.96
N ASP A 79 13.77 -33.95 28.13
CA ASP A 79 13.01 -33.30 29.19
C ASP A 79 12.27 -32.09 28.67
N PRO A 80 11.19 -31.64 29.32
CA PRO A 80 10.39 -30.50 28.81
C PRO A 80 11.20 -29.23 28.63
N LEU A 81 10.99 -28.54 27.50
CA LEU A 81 11.63 -27.27 27.16
C LEU A 81 10.57 -26.16 27.07
N THR A 82 10.73 -25.14 27.89
CA THR A 82 9.89 -23.95 27.85
C THR A 82 10.62 -22.83 27.11
N ILE A 83 10.02 -22.33 26.04
CA ILE A 83 10.53 -21.16 25.31
C ILE A 83 9.69 -19.95 25.74
N VAL A 84 10.38 -18.91 26.19
CA VAL A 84 9.80 -17.65 26.63
C VAL A 84 10.20 -16.58 25.64
N VAL A 85 9.22 -15.92 25.05
CA VAL A 85 9.40 -14.74 24.20
C VAL A 85 8.86 -13.54 24.97
N SER A 86 9.68 -12.53 25.18
CA SER A 86 9.32 -11.30 25.88
C SER A 86 9.46 -10.13 24.92
N ASP A 87 8.38 -9.40 24.69
CA ASP A 87 8.31 -8.15 23.94
C ASP A 87 7.70 -7.05 24.82
N ASN A 88 7.35 -5.91 24.22
CA ASN A 88 6.73 -4.79 24.94
C ASN A 88 5.34 -5.11 25.55
N ASP A 89 4.68 -6.19 25.09
CA ASP A 89 3.38 -6.66 25.62
C ASP A 89 3.53 -7.62 26.80
N GLY A 90 4.77 -8.01 27.11
CA GLY A 90 5.13 -8.92 28.21
C GLY A 90 5.54 -10.32 27.76
N PRO A 91 5.89 -11.17 28.71
CA PRO A 91 6.40 -12.50 28.41
C PRO A 91 5.26 -13.44 28.00
N ARG A 92 5.52 -14.23 26.95
CA ARG A 92 4.68 -15.35 26.49
C ARG A 92 5.53 -16.61 26.50
N SER A 93 5.01 -17.68 27.06
CA SER A 93 5.72 -18.95 27.14
C SER A 93 4.92 -20.07 26.47
N PHE A 94 5.63 -20.99 25.86
CA PHE A 94 5.11 -22.24 25.36
C PHE A 94 6.08 -23.36 25.70
N THR A 95 5.53 -24.49 26.15
CA THR A 95 6.32 -25.64 26.58
C THR A 95 6.17 -26.74 25.53
N ILE A 96 7.28 -27.36 25.19
CA ILE A 96 7.37 -28.56 24.36
C ILE A 96 7.66 -29.70 25.33
N GLU A 97 6.76 -30.67 25.35
CA GLU A 97 6.89 -31.82 26.25
C GLU A 97 7.94 -32.81 25.74
N GLN A 98 8.35 -33.71 26.61
CA GLN A 98 9.24 -34.81 26.25
C GLN A 98 8.66 -35.61 25.09
N ASP A 99 9.50 -36.01 24.13
CA ASP A 99 9.13 -36.78 22.93
C ASP A 99 8.08 -36.12 22.02
N GLU A 100 7.75 -34.83 22.22
CA GLU A 100 6.86 -34.06 21.37
C GLU A 100 7.61 -33.49 20.16
N ILE A 101 6.97 -33.55 18.99
CA ILE A 101 7.46 -32.86 17.79
C ILE A 101 7.05 -31.40 17.87
N PRO A 102 7.99 -30.45 17.86
CA PRO A 102 7.66 -29.03 17.99
C PRO A 102 6.82 -28.53 16.82
N SER A 103 5.69 -27.92 17.13
CA SER A 103 4.85 -27.24 16.15
C SER A 103 5.25 -25.77 16.01
N PRO A 104 5.18 -25.18 14.81
CA PRO A 104 5.38 -23.75 14.63
C PRO A 104 4.42 -22.93 15.49
N GLN A 105 4.94 -21.92 16.20
CA GLN A 105 4.17 -21.05 17.08
C GLN A 105 3.97 -19.67 16.42
N SER A 106 2.72 -19.28 16.26
CA SER A 106 2.38 -17.95 15.73
C SER A 106 2.46 -16.92 16.86
N LEU A 107 3.26 -15.89 16.65
CA LEU A 107 3.46 -14.77 17.56
C LEU A 107 2.97 -13.48 16.94
N ARG A 108 2.40 -12.61 17.77
CA ARG A 108 2.06 -11.24 17.39
C ARG A 108 2.84 -10.30 18.28
N LEU A 109 3.83 -9.64 17.69
CA LEU A 109 4.70 -8.71 18.38
C LEU A 109 4.16 -7.29 18.18
N ILE A 110 4.19 -6.49 19.25
CA ILE A 110 3.80 -5.07 19.17
C ILE A 110 5.02 -4.29 18.70
N THR A 111 4.82 -3.53 17.62
CA THR A 111 5.88 -2.69 17.03
C THR A 111 5.70 -1.24 17.43
N ASP A 112 6.81 -0.53 17.57
CA ASP A 112 6.85 0.91 17.68
C ASP A 112 7.11 1.53 16.30
N GLY A 113 6.24 2.45 15.88
CA GLY A 113 6.38 3.10 14.58
C GLY A 113 5.35 4.20 14.38
N PHE A 114 5.51 4.96 13.30
CA PHE A 114 4.60 6.06 12.95
C PHE A 114 4.13 5.89 11.50
N ILE A 115 3.03 5.18 11.31
CA ILE A 115 2.42 4.97 9.99
C ILE A 115 2.03 6.28 9.30
N GLU A 116 1.81 7.37 10.07
CA GLU A 116 1.50 8.70 9.51
C GLU A 116 2.63 9.21 8.61
N ARG A 117 3.86 8.73 8.79
CA ARG A 117 5.03 9.11 7.97
C ARG A 117 5.09 8.38 6.64
N TRP A 118 4.03 7.63 6.32
CA TRP A 118 3.97 6.94 5.03
C TRP A 118 4.38 7.87 3.87
N PRO A 119 5.16 7.41 2.87
CA PRO A 119 5.68 6.06 2.62
C PRO A 119 7.06 5.77 3.22
N PHE A 120 7.56 6.60 4.13
CA PHE A 120 8.86 6.48 4.77
C PHE A 120 8.74 6.04 6.23
N ASP A 121 7.66 5.32 6.55
CA ASP A 121 7.41 4.76 7.85
C ASP A 121 8.35 3.57 8.13
N SER A 122 8.74 3.43 9.39
CA SER A 122 9.49 2.30 9.90
C SER A 122 8.86 1.84 11.21
N HIS A 123 8.84 0.53 11.40
CA HIS A 123 8.27 -0.12 12.57
C HIS A 123 9.32 -1.04 13.17
N SER A 124 9.60 -0.91 14.45
CA SER A 124 10.59 -1.72 15.16
C SER A 124 9.96 -2.43 16.34
N VAL A 125 10.50 -3.57 16.67
CA VAL A 125 10.15 -4.32 17.88
C VAL A 125 11.41 -4.84 18.54
N ASP A 126 11.50 -4.63 19.85
CA ASP A 126 12.54 -5.21 20.69
C ASP A 126 11.93 -6.42 21.39
N PHE A 127 12.59 -7.57 21.28
CA PHE A 127 12.16 -8.78 21.94
C PHE A 127 13.36 -9.64 22.36
N ALA A 128 13.13 -10.43 23.40
CA ALA A 128 14.08 -11.41 23.86
C ALA A 128 13.48 -12.81 23.79
N VAL A 129 14.30 -13.81 23.50
CA VAL A 129 13.89 -15.22 23.51
C VAL A 129 14.81 -16.02 24.40
N VAL A 130 14.22 -16.79 25.28
CA VAL A 130 14.95 -17.64 26.26
C VAL A 130 14.40 -19.05 26.22
N SER A 131 15.27 -20.03 26.18
CA SER A 131 14.92 -21.44 26.33
C SER A 131 15.24 -21.89 27.73
N ILE A 132 14.29 -22.50 28.44
CA ILE A 132 14.42 -22.97 29.81
C ILE A 132 14.08 -24.46 29.85
N GLN A 133 15.03 -25.28 30.22
CA GLN A 133 14.80 -26.72 30.47
C GLN A 133 14.44 -26.92 31.93
N THR A 134 13.49 -27.81 32.20
CA THR A 134 13.12 -28.18 33.56
C THR A 134 13.39 -29.66 33.76
N VAL A 135 14.37 -29.96 34.61
CA VAL A 135 14.80 -31.33 34.99
C VAL A 135 14.62 -31.50 36.49
N ASP A 136 13.85 -32.47 36.91
CA ASP A 136 13.56 -32.77 38.34
C ASP A 136 13.06 -31.54 39.15
N GLY A 137 12.42 -30.60 38.49
CA GLY A 137 11.92 -29.35 39.10
C GLY A 137 12.96 -28.22 39.18
N GLU A 138 14.18 -28.45 38.76
CA GLU A 138 15.22 -27.44 38.63
C GLU A 138 15.16 -26.80 37.22
N ARG A 139 15.19 -25.47 37.16
CA ARG A 139 15.12 -24.71 35.92
C ARG A 139 16.51 -24.26 35.50
N THR A 140 16.90 -24.59 34.28
CA THR A 140 18.20 -24.21 33.72
C THR A 140 17.97 -23.45 32.40
N VAL A 141 18.57 -22.27 32.29
CA VAL A 141 18.56 -21.49 31.05
C VAL A 141 19.51 -22.10 30.03
N ILE A 142 19.04 -22.42 28.88
CA ILE A 142 19.81 -22.99 27.77
C ILE A 142 20.15 -21.88 26.77
N PRO A 143 21.41 -21.77 26.30
CA PRO A 143 21.77 -20.81 25.26
C PRO A 143 20.86 -20.94 24.06
N THR A 144 20.33 -19.79 23.59
CA THR A 144 19.39 -19.77 22.50
C THR A 144 19.96 -18.91 21.35
N ARG A 145 19.97 -19.44 20.15
CA ARG A 145 20.33 -18.69 18.94
C ARG A 145 19.13 -18.50 18.04
N LEU A 146 19.01 -17.31 17.49
CA LEU A 146 17.96 -16.95 16.58
C LEU A 146 18.53 -16.84 15.17
N CYS A 147 17.83 -17.45 14.24
CA CYS A 147 18.05 -17.22 12.82
C CYS A 147 16.73 -16.88 12.14
N GLY A 148 16.75 -16.38 10.94
CA GLY A 148 15.49 -16.09 10.26
C GLY A 148 15.66 -15.74 8.80
N SER A 149 14.56 -15.85 8.06
CA SER A 149 14.43 -15.28 6.74
C SER A 149 13.12 -14.52 6.69
N ALA A 150 13.16 -13.27 6.25
CA ALA A 150 11.97 -12.46 6.13
C ALA A 150 11.66 -12.23 4.65
N HIS A 151 10.48 -12.66 4.22
CA HIS A 151 9.95 -12.31 2.91
C HIS A 151 8.50 -11.87 3.07
N VAL A 152 8.32 -10.59 3.40
CA VAL A 152 7.00 -9.97 3.45
C VAL A 152 6.89 -8.98 2.30
N PRO A 153 5.94 -9.17 1.37
CA PRO A 153 5.79 -8.26 0.24
C PRO A 153 5.64 -6.81 0.68
N GLY A 154 6.43 -5.93 0.09
CA GLY A 154 6.39 -4.50 0.38
C GLY A 154 7.24 -4.06 1.57
N TRP A 155 7.91 -4.97 2.28
CA TRP A 155 8.74 -4.67 3.44
C TRP A 155 10.15 -5.22 3.30
N VAL A 156 11.09 -4.54 3.97
CA VAL A 156 12.47 -4.97 4.15
C VAL A 156 12.75 -5.00 5.64
N PHE A 157 13.36 -6.09 6.09
CA PHE A 157 13.68 -6.29 7.51
C PHE A 157 15.19 -6.13 7.73
N SER A 158 15.53 -5.53 8.86
CA SER A 158 16.87 -5.55 9.42
C SER A 158 16.79 -5.98 10.87
N SER A 159 17.82 -6.65 11.35
CA SER A 159 17.94 -7.07 12.75
C SER A 159 19.26 -6.59 13.31
N GLU A 160 19.23 -6.16 14.56
CA GLU A 160 20.41 -5.75 15.32
C GLU A 160 20.28 -6.25 16.76
N GLU A 161 21.40 -6.63 17.36
CA GLU A 161 21.45 -6.90 18.79
C GLU A 161 21.38 -5.57 19.54
N VAL A 162 20.45 -5.48 20.49
CA VAL A 162 20.35 -4.32 21.36
C VAL A 162 21.43 -4.44 22.43
N ALA A 163 22.55 -3.75 22.24
CA ALA A 163 23.56 -3.58 23.28
C ALA A 163 22.99 -2.64 24.35
N GLY A 164 22.31 -3.22 25.34
CA GLY A 164 21.40 -2.49 26.17
C GLY A 164 21.92 -1.96 27.46
N THR A 165 21.23 -0.97 27.94
CA THR A 165 21.33 -0.28 29.21
C THR A 165 20.73 -1.08 30.37
N GLU A 166 19.92 -2.09 30.10
CA GLU A 166 19.43 -3.07 31.08
C GLU A 166 19.56 -4.47 30.46
N GLU A 167 20.56 -5.19 30.97
CA GLU A 167 20.75 -6.60 30.67
C GLU A 167 19.52 -7.36 31.19
N VAL A 168 18.65 -7.83 30.28
CA VAL A 168 17.54 -8.70 30.70
C VAL A 168 18.15 -9.98 31.28
N VAL A 169 18.01 -10.14 32.59
CA VAL A 169 18.52 -11.31 33.29
C VAL A 169 17.34 -12.23 33.58
N VAL A 170 17.40 -13.43 33.06
CA VAL A 170 16.44 -14.51 33.39
C VAL A 170 17.20 -15.60 34.11
N ASP A 171 16.77 -15.93 35.33
CA ASP A 171 17.41 -16.92 36.21
C ASP A 171 18.92 -16.70 36.36
N GLY A 172 19.38 -15.43 36.44
CA GLY A 172 20.78 -15.05 36.62
C GLY A 172 21.64 -15.10 35.35
N GLN A 173 21.06 -15.40 34.20
CA GLN A 173 21.76 -15.41 32.91
C GLN A 173 21.36 -14.18 32.07
N PRO A 174 22.32 -13.49 31.44
CA PRO A 174 22.05 -12.40 30.53
C PRO A 174 21.37 -12.92 29.25
N VAL A 175 20.33 -12.24 28.82
CA VAL A 175 19.60 -12.58 27.61
C VAL A 175 19.76 -11.46 26.56
N THR A 176 20.21 -11.85 25.40
CA THR A 176 20.36 -10.92 24.28
C THR A 176 18.96 -10.47 23.77
N GLN A 177 18.77 -9.17 23.74
CA GLN A 177 17.61 -8.57 23.08
C GLN A 177 17.92 -8.36 21.61
N LEU A 178 16.96 -8.70 20.77
CA LEU A 178 17.04 -8.47 19.34
C LEU A 178 16.03 -7.39 18.97
N ARG A 179 16.51 -6.36 18.24
CA ARG A 179 15.65 -5.38 17.58
C ARG A 179 15.44 -5.80 16.14
N VAL A 180 14.18 -5.97 15.74
CA VAL A 180 13.81 -6.16 14.35
C VAL A 180 13.09 -4.91 13.85
N THR A 181 13.60 -4.34 12.76
CA THR A 181 13.04 -3.15 12.12
C THR A 181 12.52 -3.50 10.75
N ALA A 182 11.25 -3.20 10.51
CA ALA A 182 10.59 -3.32 9.21
C ALA A 182 10.47 -1.94 8.57
N THR A 183 10.99 -1.78 7.36
CA THR A 183 10.91 -0.56 6.55
C THR A 183 10.23 -0.86 5.22
N ARG A 184 9.58 0.16 4.62
CA ARG A 184 8.95 -0.02 3.30
C ARG A 184 10.00 -0.32 2.24
N SER A 185 9.70 -1.29 1.39
CA SER A 185 10.57 -1.59 0.26
C SER A 185 10.60 -0.42 -0.74
N ILE A 186 11.74 -0.22 -1.40
CA ILE A 186 11.90 0.84 -2.41
C ILE A 186 10.85 0.71 -3.52
N ALA A 187 10.50 -0.52 -3.91
CA ALA A 187 9.47 -0.78 -4.91
C ALA A 187 8.08 -0.27 -4.46
N THR A 188 7.72 -0.51 -3.20
CA THR A 188 6.46 -0.04 -2.59
C THR A 188 6.42 1.49 -2.52
N VAL A 189 7.51 2.11 -2.08
CA VAL A 189 7.66 3.57 -2.02
C VAL A 189 7.54 4.17 -3.43
N ALA A 190 8.27 3.64 -4.41
CA ALA A 190 8.23 4.11 -5.79
C ALA A 190 6.83 4.01 -6.40
N PHE A 191 6.14 2.88 -6.19
CA PHE A 191 4.76 2.69 -6.64
C PHE A 191 3.80 3.72 -6.01
N GLY A 192 3.92 3.95 -4.70
CA GLY A 192 3.16 4.98 -4.01
C GLY A 192 3.40 6.38 -4.55
N ILE A 193 4.67 6.75 -4.78
CA ILE A 193 5.03 8.06 -5.37
C ILE A 193 4.44 8.22 -6.77
N VAL A 194 4.44 7.17 -7.60
CA VAL A 194 3.83 7.22 -8.94
C VAL A 194 2.33 7.49 -8.85
N ILE A 195 1.61 6.82 -7.94
CA ILE A 195 0.17 7.10 -7.73
C ILE A 195 -0.05 8.55 -7.31
N LEU A 196 0.74 9.06 -6.36
CA LEU A 196 0.64 10.44 -5.89
C LEU A 196 0.94 11.44 -7.03
N ALA A 197 1.93 11.16 -7.86
CA ALA A 197 2.25 11.97 -9.03
C ALA A 197 1.08 12.00 -10.04
N LEU A 198 0.45 10.84 -10.31
CA LEU A 198 -0.74 10.76 -11.14
C LEU A 198 -1.89 11.58 -10.56
N MET A 199 -2.12 11.49 -9.25
CA MET A 199 -3.12 12.32 -8.58
C MET A 199 -2.82 13.81 -8.73
N ALA A 200 -1.57 14.24 -8.58
CA ALA A 200 -1.16 15.64 -8.72
C ALA A 200 -1.33 16.20 -10.15
N VAL A 201 -1.29 15.36 -11.17
CA VAL A 201 -1.55 15.75 -12.57
C VAL A 201 -2.99 16.16 -12.78
N LEU A 202 -3.97 15.54 -12.10
CA LEU A 202 -5.39 15.78 -12.30
C LEU A 202 -5.79 17.25 -12.12
N PRO A 203 -5.45 17.93 -11.00
CA PRO A 203 -5.79 19.35 -10.83
C PRO A 203 -5.06 20.26 -11.83
N VAL A 204 -3.84 19.91 -12.24
CA VAL A 204 -3.12 20.67 -13.26
C VAL A 204 -3.88 20.66 -14.60
N LEU A 205 -4.35 19.48 -15.02
CA LEU A 205 -5.17 19.35 -16.24
C LEU A 205 -6.50 20.08 -16.10
N GLY A 206 -7.21 19.88 -14.98
CA GLY A 206 -8.47 20.54 -14.70
C GLY A 206 -8.36 22.07 -14.70
N LEU A 207 -7.38 22.61 -13.98
CA LEU A 207 -7.13 24.06 -13.95
C LEU A 207 -6.72 24.61 -15.30
N THR A 208 -5.89 23.89 -16.07
CA THR A 208 -5.51 24.33 -17.43
C THR A 208 -6.73 24.49 -18.32
N VAL A 209 -7.62 23.49 -18.34
CA VAL A 209 -8.86 23.54 -19.11
C VAL A 209 -9.75 24.69 -18.64
N ALA A 210 -9.91 24.84 -17.31
CA ALA A 210 -10.73 25.91 -16.72
C ALA A 210 -10.21 27.29 -17.07
N ILE A 211 -8.90 27.54 -16.98
CA ILE A 211 -8.27 28.82 -17.31
C ILE A 211 -8.40 29.14 -18.80
N VAL A 212 -8.19 28.16 -19.68
CA VAL A 212 -8.34 28.33 -21.14
C VAL A 212 -9.78 28.69 -21.50
N ALA A 213 -10.77 28.03 -20.87
CA ALA A 213 -12.18 28.34 -21.02
C ALA A 213 -12.53 29.74 -20.48
N TYR A 214 -12.02 30.10 -19.28
CA TYR A 214 -12.26 31.42 -18.68
C TYR A 214 -11.68 32.58 -19.49
N ARG A 215 -10.56 32.36 -20.18
CA ARG A 215 -9.98 33.35 -21.11
C ARG A 215 -10.73 33.46 -22.44
N GLY A 216 -11.74 32.64 -22.67
CA GLY A 216 -12.52 32.66 -23.92
C GLY A 216 -11.80 32.10 -25.14
N ILE A 217 -10.66 31.41 -24.96
CA ILE A 217 -9.84 30.82 -26.03
C ILE A 217 -10.56 29.62 -26.66
N ARG A 218 -11.34 28.89 -25.86
CA ARG A 218 -12.14 27.72 -26.27
C ARG A 218 -13.59 27.90 -25.86
N LYS A 219 -14.51 27.34 -26.66
CA LYS A 219 -15.95 27.31 -26.31
C LYS A 219 -16.13 26.51 -25.01
N VAL A 220 -17.06 26.97 -24.19
CA VAL A 220 -17.42 26.32 -22.94
C VAL A 220 -18.51 25.31 -23.21
N GLU A 221 -18.25 24.04 -22.96
CA GLU A 221 -19.18 22.93 -23.18
C GLU A 221 -19.58 22.35 -21.82
N ALA A 222 -20.88 22.07 -21.61
CA ALA A 222 -21.40 21.51 -20.38
C ALA A 222 -20.80 20.11 -20.07
N THR A 223 -20.42 19.36 -21.10
CA THR A 223 -19.81 18.03 -20.99
C THR A 223 -18.53 18.06 -20.21
N LEU A 224 -17.73 19.12 -20.28
CA LEU A 224 -16.47 19.25 -19.54
C LEU A 224 -16.68 19.42 -18.02
N MET A 225 -17.85 19.92 -17.57
CA MET A 225 -18.18 19.94 -16.14
C MET A 225 -18.30 18.53 -15.58
N SER A 226 -18.97 17.62 -16.30
CA SER A 226 -19.08 16.21 -15.88
C SER A 226 -17.72 15.52 -15.85
N TRP A 227 -16.85 15.82 -16.82
CA TRP A 227 -15.48 15.30 -16.83
C TRP A 227 -14.66 15.78 -15.63
N MET A 228 -14.76 17.08 -15.27
CA MET A 228 -14.07 17.61 -14.08
C MET A 228 -14.62 17.01 -12.77
N ALA A 229 -15.95 16.81 -12.69
CA ALA A 229 -16.55 16.12 -11.56
C ALA A 229 -16.07 14.66 -11.48
N ALA A 230 -15.97 13.96 -12.61
CA ALA A 230 -15.44 12.59 -12.64
C ALA A 230 -13.99 12.52 -12.15
N MET A 231 -13.14 13.49 -12.48
CA MET A 231 -11.78 13.58 -11.93
C MET A 231 -11.77 13.72 -10.39
N LEU A 232 -12.68 14.53 -9.84
CA LEU A 232 -12.81 14.68 -8.40
C LEU A 232 -13.17 13.35 -7.75
N PHE A 233 -14.14 12.61 -8.31
CA PHE A 233 -14.50 11.28 -7.79
C PHE A 233 -13.39 10.25 -7.98
N ALA A 234 -12.58 10.35 -9.02
CA ALA A 234 -11.45 9.44 -9.26
C ALA A 234 -10.33 9.57 -8.20
N THR A 235 -10.25 10.70 -7.49
CA THR A 235 -9.24 10.86 -6.43
C THR A 235 -9.46 9.92 -5.25
N ILE A 236 -10.72 9.57 -4.93
CA ILE A 236 -11.06 8.69 -3.81
C ILE A 236 -10.48 7.27 -4.01
N PRO A 237 -10.80 6.56 -5.12
CA PRO A 237 -10.21 5.24 -5.34
C PRO A 237 -8.68 5.30 -5.52
N LEU A 238 -8.12 6.33 -6.16
CA LEU A 238 -6.67 6.48 -6.26
C LEU A 238 -6.00 6.56 -4.88
N ARG A 239 -6.61 7.24 -3.92
CA ARG A 239 -6.12 7.31 -2.54
C ARG A 239 -6.19 5.93 -1.87
N THR A 240 -7.22 5.13 -2.11
CA THR A 240 -7.35 3.79 -1.52
C THR A 240 -6.40 2.76 -2.14
N PHE A 241 -5.89 3.01 -3.36
CA PHE A 241 -4.88 2.17 -4.00
C PHE A 241 -3.45 2.40 -3.49
N LEU A 242 -3.24 3.33 -2.54
CA LEU A 242 -1.93 3.51 -1.94
C LEU A 242 -1.51 2.26 -1.17
N PRO A 243 -0.29 1.73 -1.40
CA PRO A 243 0.16 0.48 -0.78
C PRO A 243 0.23 0.62 0.74
N GLY A 244 -0.32 -0.40 1.44
CA GLY A 244 -0.38 -0.41 2.91
C GLY A 244 -1.45 0.49 3.50
N SER A 245 -2.37 1.01 2.69
CA SER A 245 -3.58 1.74 3.12
C SER A 245 -3.32 2.70 4.30
N PRO A 246 -2.49 3.75 4.13
CA PRO A 246 -2.18 4.66 5.22
C PRO A 246 -3.48 5.22 5.82
N PRO A 247 -3.56 5.42 7.16
CA PRO A 247 -4.76 5.93 7.81
C PRO A 247 -5.08 7.34 7.31
N ILE A 248 -6.36 7.70 7.40
CA ILE A 248 -6.80 9.08 7.09
C ILE A 248 -6.15 10.02 8.10
N GLY A 249 -5.55 11.11 7.58
CA GLY A 249 -4.79 12.05 8.39
C GLY A 249 -3.27 11.81 8.38
N SER A 250 -2.79 10.90 7.54
CA SER A 250 -1.36 10.75 7.27
C SER A 250 -0.79 11.98 6.55
N TRP A 251 0.53 12.15 6.59
CA TRP A 251 1.21 13.27 5.91
C TRP A 251 0.83 13.43 4.44
N VAL A 252 0.58 12.31 3.76
CA VAL A 252 0.16 12.29 2.36
C VAL A 252 -1.17 13.01 2.15
N ASP A 253 -2.11 12.85 3.07
CA ASP A 253 -3.41 13.51 2.98
C ASP A 253 -3.26 15.03 3.05
N TYR A 254 -2.41 15.54 3.94
CA TYR A 254 -2.15 16.98 4.08
C TYR A 254 -1.27 17.55 2.98
N LEU A 255 -0.24 16.82 2.56
CA LEU A 255 0.74 17.34 1.59
C LEU A 255 0.28 17.21 0.14
N VAL A 256 -0.54 16.20 -0.18
CA VAL A 256 -0.92 15.90 -1.57
C VAL A 256 -2.43 15.86 -1.75
N VAL A 257 -3.13 14.97 -1.07
CA VAL A 257 -4.55 14.69 -1.35
C VAL A 257 -5.42 15.93 -1.17
N LEU A 258 -5.24 16.66 -0.07
CA LEU A 258 -5.98 17.90 0.20
C LEU A 258 -5.81 18.93 -0.91
N TRP A 259 -4.57 19.13 -1.38
CA TRP A 259 -4.28 20.09 -2.44
C TRP A 259 -4.75 19.64 -3.82
N VAL A 260 -4.75 18.35 -4.08
CA VAL A 260 -5.34 17.76 -5.29
C VAL A 260 -6.84 18.04 -5.33
N VAL A 261 -7.56 17.74 -4.24
CA VAL A 261 -9.01 18.00 -4.14
C VAL A 261 -9.30 19.50 -4.22
N ALA A 262 -8.57 20.32 -3.48
CA ALA A 262 -8.73 21.78 -3.52
C ALA A 262 -8.49 22.35 -4.92
N GLY A 263 -7.45 21.87 -5.61
CA GLY A 263 -7.14 22.29 -6.99
C GLY A 263 -8.21 21.88 -8.00
N LEU A 264 -8.79 20.69 -7.86
CA LEU A 264 -9.89 20.23 -8.71
C LEU A 264 -11.17 21.02 -8.46
N VAL A 265 -11.51 21.29 -7.18
CA VAL A 265 -12.65 22.13 -6.82
C VAL A 265 -12.46 23.55 -7.35
N LEU A 266 -11.27 24.13 -7.21
CA LEU A 266 -10.95 25.44 -7.76
C LEU A 266 -11.10 25.45 -9.28
N GLY A 267 -10.58 24.41 -9.97
CA GLY A 267 -10.75 24.24 -11.41
C GLY A 267 -12.22 24.20 -11.81
N LEU A 268 -13.04 23.44 -11.08
CA LEU A 268 -14.48 23.37 -11.33
C LEU A 268 -15.16 24.74 -11.14
N VAL A 269 -14.83 25.45 -10.08
CA VAL A 269 -15.36 26.80 -9.80
C VAL A 269 -14.99 27.76 -10.94
N VAL A 270 -13.72 27.80 -11.35
CA VAL A 270 -13.27 28.65 -12.46
C VAL A 270 -14.00 28.29 -13.76
N TYR A 271 -14.23 27.00 -14.00
CA TYR A 271 -14.96 26.54 -15.18
C TYR A 271 -16.44 26.95 -15.14
N VAL A 272 -17.10 26.86 -13.98
CA VAL A 272 -18.47 27.33 -13.80
C VAL A 272 -18.56 28.86 -14.04
N LEU A 273 -17.59 29.62 -13.54
CA LEU A 273 -17.51 31.06 -13.81
C LEU A 273 -17.32 31.36 -15.32
N ALA A 274 -16.50 30.55 -16.00
CA ALA A 274 -16.33 30.63 -17.44
C ALA A 274 -17.65 30.35 -18.18
N TRP A 275 -18.41 29.35 -17.74
CA TRP A 275 -19.73 29.03 -18.31
C TRP A 275 -20.75 30.13 -18.08
N LEU A 276 -20.79 30.74 -16.89
CA LEU A 276 -21.67 31.90 -16.63
C LEU A 276 -21.30 33.12 -17.47
N ARG A 277 -20.01 33.31 -17.77
CA ARG A 277 -19.51 34.46 -18.53
C ARG A 277 -19.68 34.28 -20.05
N TRP A 278 -19.39 33.09 -20.57
CA TRP A 278 -19.29 32.80 -22.00
C TRP A 278 -20.29 31.74 -22.46
N GLY A 279 -21.00 31.08 -21.54
CA GLY A 279 -22.06 30.13 -21.90
C GLY A 279 -23.08 30.84 -22.78
N THR A 280 -23.39 30.26 -23.92
CA THR A 280 -24.47 30.74 -24.79
C THR A 280 -25.70 30.89 -23.92
N ARG A 281 -26.12 32.13 -23.69
CA ARG A 281 -27.51 32.42 -23.37
C ARG A 281 -28.28 31.72 -24.47
N GLY A 282 -28.98 30.62 -24.09
CA GLY A 282 -29.67 29.77 -25.03
C GLY A 282 -30.30 30.65 -26.09
N GLU A 283 -30.15 30.29 -27.35
CA GLU A 283 -30.79 30.91 -28.46
C GLU A 283 -32.23 31.17 -28.02
N ARG A 284 -32.48 32.37 -27.51
CA ARG A 284 -33.85 32.80 -27.25
C ARG A 284 -34.46 32.64 -28.60
N ALA A 285 -35.39 31.70 -28.72
CA ALA A 285 -36.18 31.46 -29.88
C ALA A 285 -36.41 32.82 -30.51
N ALA A 286 -35.90 33.05 -31.72
CA ALA A 286 -36.19 34.22 -32.46
C ALA A 286 -37.72 34.32 -32.41
N PRO A 287 -38.31 35.45 -31.98
CA PRO A 287 -39.75 35.56 -32.00
C PRO A 287 -40.15 35.25 -33.44
N ASP A 288 -40.86 34.15 -33.60
CA ASP A 288 -41.32 33.59 -34.84
C ASP A 288 -42.30 34.62 -35.45
N GLY A 289 -41.75 35.57 -36.16
CA GLY A 289 -42.42 36.72 -36.77
C GLY A 289 -42.18 36.83 -38.27
N SER A 290 -41.69 35.78 -38.90
CA SER A 290 -41.81 35.63 -40.34
C SER A 290 -42.75 34.47 -40.63
N LEU A 291 -44.07 34.81 -40.64
CA LEU A 291 -45.02 34.16 -41.51
C LEU A 291 -44.45 34.26 -42.94
N ALA A 292 -43.78 33.19 -43.36
CA ALA A 292 -43.47 32.99 -44.75
C ALA A 292 -44.80 32.99 -45.43
N THR A 293 -45.14 34.14 -46.06
CA THR A 293 -46.20 34.24 -47.00
C THR A 293 -45.97 33.16 -48.05
N VAL A 294 -46.74 32.11 -47.95
CA VAL A 294 -46.85 31.08 -48.96
C VAL A 294 -47.47 31.81 -50.16
N ARG A 295 -46.67 32.19 -51.15
CA ARG A 295 -47.09 32.66 -52.42
C ARG A 295 -47.90 31.53 -53.06
N PRO A 296 -49.21 31.71 -53.37
CA PRO A 296 -49.96 30.69 -54.09
C PRO A 296 -49.35 30.57 -55.50
N VAL A 297 -48.92 29.41 -55.87
CA VAL A 297 -48.54 29.07 -57.24
C VAL A 297 -49.80 29.08 -58.05
N ALA A 298 -49.85 30.05 -58.95
CA ALA A 298 -50.95 30.19 -59.93
C ALA A 298 -51.09 28.89 -60.71
N GLY A 299 -52.35 28.44 -60.81
CA GLY A 299 -52.76 27.20 -61.43
C GLY A 299 -52.30 27.01 -62.85
N SER A 300 -51.76 25.84 -63.13
CA SER A 300 -51.75 25.29 -64.48
C SER A 300 -53.05 24.49 -64.68
N ALA A 301 -53.85 24.90 -65.65
CA ALA A 301 -55.08 24.25 -66.09
C ALA A 301 -54.81 22.81 -66.58
N PRO A 302 -55.72 21.88 -66.37
CA PRO A 302 -55.58 20.53 -66.89
C PRO A 302 -55.93 20.50 -68.42
N PRO A 303 -55.25 19.70 -69.24
CA PRO A 303 -55.66 19.50 -70.65
C PRO A 303 -56.89 18.61 -70.70
N ALA A 304 -57.79 19.03 -71.58
CA ALA A 304 -59.08 18.38 -71.88
C ALA A 304 -58.88 17.00 -72.53
N GLY A 305 -59.69 16.12 -72.12
CA GLY A 305 -60.38 15.04 -72.74
C GLY A 305 -59.75 14.17 -73.82
N SER A 306 -59.84 12.90 -73.63
CA SER A 306 -60.21 11.93 -74.65
C SER A 306 -61.03 10.81 -74.01
N ALA A 307 -62.22 10.61 -74.56
CA ALA A 307 -63.24 9.66 -74.19
C ALA A 307 -62.84 8.17 -74.54
N PRO A 308 -63.60 7.21 -74.04
CA PRO A 308 -63.21 5.81 -74.07
C PRO A 308 -63.67 5.11 -75.37
N ALA A 309 -62.96 4.09 -75.80
CA ALA A 309 -63.44 3.07 -76.67
C ALA A 309 -63.49 1.73 -75.90
N ALA A 310 -64.66 1.13 -75.99
CA ALA A 310 -64.99 -0.21 -75.56
C ALA A 310 -64.26 -1.28 -76.38
N ASP A 311 -63.78 -2.33 -75.73
CA ASP A 311 -64.16 -3.73 -75.91
C ASP A 311 -63.54 -4.57 -74.78
#